data_91504625a55ab5a39862244601f34902
#
_entry.id   91504625a55ab5a39862244601f34902
#
_cell.length_a   1.000
_cell.length_b   1.000
_cell.length_c   1.000
_cell.angle_alpha   90.00
_cell.angle_beta   90.00
_cell.angle_gamma   90.00
#
_symmetry.space_group_name_H-M   'P 1'
#
loop_
_entity.id
_entity.type
_entity.pdbx_description
1 polymer ?
#
loop_
_entity_poly.entity_id
_entity_poly.type
_entity_poly.pdbx_seq_one_letter_code
_entity_poly.pdbx_strand_id
1 'polypeptide(L)'
;MIKCFELSSEQIRIRDILTDKNFLEVEIYAISDANPNRNKSHFTLEAMQKCLDSFNDKPILGFFNKQGDFESHNGRVAYDPEEQVDYWDNSNGEQILGFIRQSDRKEIVEKDGLHWICCTAMIYTQYNYKQVKKLLKDRKKKVSVEIAVLDSKMVDGIEYIEDFDLKGITILGSRNGIQVKEGIEGAGMSILDVFDAARFSGQKQTIIQAYSQLEDDEERKEDGNLAIEEFTEALKVNKSKEAMSDTNWGDVDKAELRNRVVEADNFKEIADDVFLDLREGWEEGEVTKLKYPVMELKGDELVYNRGALGSAKAYAEKNGEKEVLKKLWMRLKLF
;
A
#
# COMPACT_ATOMS: atom_id res chain seq x y z
N MET A 1 -28.37 -15.78 1.11
CA MET A 1 -28.16 -14.37 1.60
C MET A 1 -26.68 -14.12 1.73
N ILE A 2 -26.12 -13.07 1.12
CA ILE A 2 -24.70 -12.70 1.26
C ILE A 2 -24.55 -11.83 2.50
N LYS A 3 -23.61 -12.19 3.39
CA LYS A 3 -23.30 -11.44 4.60
C LYS A 3 -21.83 -11.00 4.61
N CYS A 4 -21.57 -9.81 5.15
CA CYS A 4 -20.24 -9.25 5.33
C CYS A 4 -19.85 -9.27 6.81
N PHE A 5 -18.62 -9.73 7.08
CA PHE A 5 -18.05 -9.81 8.41
C PHE A 5 -16.67 -9.16 8.43
N GLU A 6 -16.39 -8.32 9.42
CA GLU A 6 -15.16 -7.55 9.53
C GLU A 6 -14.17 -8.17 10.53
N LEU A 7 -12.88 -8.25 10.18
CA LEU A 7 -11.88 -9.09 10.84
C LEU A 7 -10.52 -8.39 11.08
N SER A 8 -9.71 -8.78 12.07
CA SER A 8 -8.41 -8.15 12.38
C SER A 8 -7.21 -9.10 12.47
N SER A 9 -6.02 -8.58 12.26
CA SER A 9 -4.79 -9.38 12.10
C SER A 9 -3.74 -9.23 13.19
N GLU A 10 -2.93 -10.28 13.33
CA GLU A 10 -1.56 -10.20 13.84
C GLU A 10 -0.59 -11.12 13.08
N GLN A 11 0.61 -10.61 12.85
CA GLN A 11 1.85 -11.25 12.38
C GLN A 11 2.05 -11.50 10.89
N ILE A 12 3.16 -10.93 10.40
CA ILE A 12 3.75 -11.14 9.08
C ILE A 12 4.86 -12.16 9.20
N ARG A 13 4.84 -13.16 8.32
CA ARG A 13 6.03 -13.90 7.90
C ARG A 13 6.29 -13.57 6.44
N ILE A 14 7.52 -13.14 6.15
CA ILE A 14 8.00 -13.01 4.79
C ILE A 14 8.52 -14.39 4.40
N ARG A 15 7.98 -14.99 3.33
CA ARG A 15 8.56 -16.20 2.72
C ARG A 15 9.26 -15.79 1.44
N ASP A 16 10.53 -16.22 1.30
CA ASP A 16 11.29 -16.16 0.05
C ASP A 16 10.78 -17.20 -0.94
N ILE A 17 9.61 -17.02 -1.50
CA ILE A 17 9.13 -17.87 -2.60
C ILE A 17 8.64 -16.97 -3.71
N LEU A 18 9.51 -16.72 -4.66
CA LEU A 18 9.21 -16.03 -5.89
C LEU A 18 9.07 -17.00 -7.03
N THR A 19 7.89 -17.12 -7.53
CA THR A 19 7.66 -17.70 -8.85
C THR A 19 7.10 -16.70 -9.85
N ASP A 20 6.43 -15.63 -9.39
CA ASP A 20 5.87 -14.63 -10.29
C ASP A 20 6.09 -13.20 -9.75
N LYS A 21 6.80 -12.38 -10.55
CA LYS A 21 7.20 -11.01 -10.18
C LYS A 21 6.07 -9.99 -10.21
N ASN A 22 4.88 -10.39 -10.59
CA ASN A 22 3.73 -9.51 -10.76
C ASN A 22 2.80 -9.52 -9.54
N PHE A 23 3.13 -10.30 -8.50
CA PHE A 23 2.26 -10.49 -7.35
C PHE A 23 2.99 -10.25 -6.04
N LEU A 24 2.25 -9.73 -5.07
CA LEU A 24 2.57 -9.74 -3.66
C LEU A 24 1.82 -10.93 -3.02
N GLU A 25 2.54 -11.87 -2.44
CA GLU A 25 1.95 -12.98 -1.71
C GLU A 25 1.61 -12.55 -0.28
N VAL A 26 0.42 -12.89 0.17
CA VAL A 26 -0.08 -12.57 1.51
C VAL A 26 -0.64 -13.80 2.20
N GLU A 27 -0.49 -13.86 3.52
CA GLU A 27 -1.15 -14.82 4.39
C GLU A 27 -2.35 -14.17 5.05
N ILE A 28 -3.46 -14.86 5.10
CA ILE A 28 -4.71 -14.36 5.64
C ILE A 28 -5.28 -15.35 6.65
N TYR A 29 -5.51 -14.88 7.87
CA TYR A 29 -6.35 -15.54 8.86
C TYR A 29 -7.76 -14.99 8.67
N ALA A 30 -8.64 -15.76 8.06
CA ALA A 30 -9.90 -15.24 7.53
C ALA A 30 -11.08 -15.39 8.50
N ILE A 31 -11.33 -16.59 9.02
CA ILE A 31 -12.50 -16.94 9.82
C ILE A 31 -12.05 -17.75 11.02
N SER A 32 -12.64 -17.51 12.19
CA SER A 32 -12.42 -18.32 13.39
C SER A 32 -13.72 -18.86 13.98
N ASP A 33 -13.59 -19.89 14.81
CA ASP A 33 -14.69 -20.48 15.58
C ASP A 33 -15.01 -19.73 16.90
N ALA A 34 -14.62 -18.45 16.99
CA ALA A 34 -14.98 -17.61 18.14
C ALA A 34 -16.51 -17.62 18.41
N ASN A 35 -16.89 -17.79 19.67
CA ASN A 35 -18.30 -17.94 20.05
C ASN A 35 -18.69 -17.00 21.19
N PRO A 36 -19.50 -15.94 20.94
CA PRO A 36 -19.78 -15.38 19.62
C PRO A 36 -18.65 -14.46 19.13
N ASN A 37 -18.57 -14.23 17.84
CA ASN A 37 -17.82 -13.13 17.27
C ASN A 37 -18.60 -11.80 17.43
N ARG A 38 -17.99 -10.66 17.00
CA ARG A 38 -18.62 -9.32 17.14
C ARG A 38 -19.95 -9.16 16.40
N ASN A 39 -20.19 -9.98 15.36
CA ASN A 39 -21.43 -9.98 14.59
C ASN A 39 -22.54 -10.82 15.24
N LYS A 40 -22.29 -11.34 16.46
CA LYS A 40 -23.17 -12.30 17.15
C LYS A 40 -23.43 -13.57 16.34
N SER A 41 -22.39 -14.01 15.61
CA SER A 41 -22.41 -15.28 14.91
C SER A 41 -21.26 -16.18 15.38
N HIS A 42 -21.39 -17.46 15.10
CA HIS A 42 -20.42 -18.51 15.41
C HIS A 42 -20.31 -19.43 14.19
N PHE A 43 -19.09 -19.61 13.70
CA PHE A 43 -18.80 -20.59 12.66
C PHE A 43 -18.41 -21.92 13.30
N THR A 44 -19.16 -22.97 13.03
CA THR A 44 -18.79 -24.28 13.55
C THR A 44 -17.55 -24.79 12.84
N LEU A 45 -16.72 -25.55 13.55
CA LEU A 45 -15.51 -26.15 12.96
C LEU A 45 -15.84 -27.02 11.74
N GLU A 46 -16.97 -27.72 11.79
CA GLU A 46 -17.45 -28.54 10.66
C GLU A 46 -17.79 -27.67 9.44
N ALA A 47 -18.49 -26.54 9.63
CA ALA A 47 -18.79 -25.60 8.57
C ALA A 47 -17.51 -24.99 7.97
N MET A 48 -16.53 -24.67 8.82
CA MET A 48 -15.22 -24.18 8.38
C MET A 48 -14.46 -25.21 7.54
N GLN A 49 -14.55 -26.50 7.89
CA GLN A 49 -13.94 -27.59 7.11
C GLN A 49 -14.60 -27.76 5.73
N LYS A 50 -15.93 -27.69 5.70
CA LYS A 50 -16.70 -27.82 4.44
C LYS A 50 -16.44 -26.70 3.46
N CYS A 51 -16.29 -25.46 3.95
CA CYS A 51 -16.19 -24.30 3.09
C CYS A 51 -14.82 -24.08 2.44
N LEU A 52 -13.75 -24.83 2.80
CA LEU A 52 -12.37 -24.60 2.33
C LEU A 52 -12.27 -24.54 0.80
N ASP A 53 -12.98 -25.41 0.09
CA ASP A 53 -12.99 -25.39 -1.37
C ASP A 53 -13.64 -24.15 -1.96
N SER A 54 -14.54 -23.52 -1.23
CA SER A 54 -15.17 -22.28 -1.67
C SER A 54 -14.22 -21.08 -1.70
N PHE A 55 -13.02 -21.20 -1.11
CA PHE A 55 -11.97 -20.17 -1.18
C PHE A 55 -11.27 -20.11 -2.54
N ASN A 56 -11.40 -21.16 -3.36
CA ASN A 56 -10.77 -21.21 -4.68
C ASN A 56 -11.27 -20.05 -5.56
N ASP A 57 -10.31 -19.35 -6.18
CA ASP A 57 -10.53 -18.28 -7.14
C ASP A 57 -11.34 -17.07 -6.59
N LYS A 58 -11.41 -16.93 -5.26
CA LYS A 58 -12.12 -15.81 -4.66
C LYS A 58 -11.28 -14.53 -4.67
N PRO A 59 -11.93 -13.37 -4.90
CA PRO A 59 -11.26 -12.09 -4.97
C PRO A 59 -10.77 -11.60 -3.59
N ILE A 60 -9.65 -10.90 -3.62
CA ILE A 60 -9.23 -9.99 -2.56
C ILE A 60 -9.65 -8.59 -2.96
N LEU A 61 -10.45 -7.95 -2.14
CA LEU A 61 -11.10 -6.67 -2.39
C LEU A 61 -10.49 -5.57 -1.52
N GLY A 62 -10.71 -4.32 -1.91
CA GLY A 62 -10.40 -3.17 -1.07
C GLY A 62 -10.89 -1.86 -1.66
N PHE A 63 -11.37 -0.98 -0.79
CA PHE A 63 -11.66 0.40 -1.13
C PHE A 63 -10.53 1.29 -0.63
N PHE A 64 -9.81 1.93 -1.55
CA PHE A 64 -8.68 2.80 -1.25
C PHE A 64 -9.13 4.26 -1.34
N ASN A 65 -9.13 4.96 -0.20
CA ASN A 65 -9.68 6.30 -0.09
C ASN A 65 -8.73 7.39 -0.63
N LYS A 66 -9.22 8.63 -0.69
CA LYS A 66 -8.43 9.77 -1.19
C LYS A 66 -7.29 10.18 -0.25
N GLN A 67 -7.31 9.75 1.01
CA GLN A 67 -6.29 9.97 2.01
C GLN A 67 -5.11 8.99 1.88
N GLY A 68 -5.20 8.03 0.96
CA GLY A 68 -4.12 7.07 0.70
C GLY A 68 -4.11 5.88 1.67
N ASP A 69 -5.26 5.50 2.22
CA ASP A 69 -5.42 4.30 3.05
C ASP A 69 -6.60 3.45 2.58
N PHE A 70 -6.59 2.17 2.96
CA PHE A 70 -7.78 1.35 2.87
C PHE A 70 -8.85 1.87 3.83
N GLU A 71 -10.10 1.56 3.53
CA GLU A 71 -11.22 1.93 4.37
C GLU A 71 -12.04 0.69 4.75
N SER A 72 -13.34 0.82 4.89
CA SER A 72 -14.30 -0.26 5.07
C SER A 72 -14.77 -0.78 3.71
N HIS A 73 -15.66 -1.77 3.71
CA HIS A 73 -16.41 -2.15 2.52
C HIS A 73 -17.05 -0.94 1.86
N ASN A 74 -16.99 -0.89 0.54
CA ASN A 74 -17.70 0.09 -0.25
C ASN A 74 -18.55 -0.57 -1.37
N GLY A 75 -18.40 -1.86 -1.56
CA GLY A 75 -19.31 -2.69 -2.33
C GLY A 75 -20.58 -3.02 -1.55
N ARG A 76 -21.58 -3.49 -2.24
CA ARG A 76 -22.85 -3.91 -1.66
C ARG A 76 -23.46 -5.06 -2.45
N VAL A 77 -24.33 -5.82 -1.80
CA VAL A 77 -25.18 -6.77 -2.51
C VAL A 77 -26.26 -5.98 -3.25
N ALA A 78 -26.37 -6.19 -4.54
CA ALA A 78 -27.42 -5.69 -5.38
C ALA A 78 -28.21 -6.88 -5.97
N TYR A 79 -29.42 -6.64 -6.41
CA TYR A 79 -30.29 -7.64 -7.03
C TYR A 79 -30.60 -7.24 -8.47
N ASP A 80 -30.40 -8.16 -9.39
CA ASP A 80 -30.84 -8.02 -10.79
C ASP A 80 -32.25 -8.60 -10.95
N PRO A 81 -33.24 -7.76 -11.19
CA PRO A 81 -34.63 -8.25 -11.33
C PRO A 81 -34.90 -8.97 -12.66
N GLU A 82 -34.08 -8.78 -13.69
CA GLU A 82 -34.22 -9.41 -14.99
C GLU A 82 -33.73 -10.87 -14.94
N GLU A 83 -32.52 -11.06 -14.38
CA GLU A 83 -31.91 -12.38 -14.25
C GLU A 83 -32.27 -13.09 -12.93
N GLN A 84 -32.91 -12.39 -11.99
CA GLN A 84 -33.30 -12.87 -10.64
C GLN A 84 -32.12 -13.39 -9.81
N VAL A 85 -30.97 -12.68 -9.86
CA VAL A 85 -29.76 -13.04 -9.14
C VAL A 85 -29.27 -11.90 -8.25
N ASP A 86 -28.71 -12.26 -7.10
CA ASP A 86 -27.92 -11.34 -6.29
C ASP A 86 -26.50 -11.25 -6.85
N TYR A 87 -25.96 -10.05 -6.95
CA TYR A 87 -24.58 -9.81 -7.38
C TYR A 87 -23.88 -8.79 -6.47
N TRP A 88 -22.54 -8.79 -6.53
CA TRP A 88 -21.74 -7.81 -5.79
C TRP A 88 -21.53 -6.56 -6.65
N ASP A 89 -22.14 -5.44 -6.24
CA ASP A 89 -21.97 -4.13 -6.89
C ASP A 89 -20.79 -3.38 -6.26
N ASN A 90 -19.71 -3.25 -7.03
CA ASN A 90 -18.50 -2.51 -6.65
C ASN A 90 -18.39 -1.14 -7.35
N SER A 91 -19.48 -0.64 -7.94
CA SER A 91 -19.53 0.65 -8.66
C SER A 91 -19.12 1.85 -7.79
N ASN A 92 -19.18 1.72 -6.46
CA ASN A 92 -18.76 2.73 -5.50
C ASN A 92 -17.24 2.82 -5.32
N GLY A 93 -16.42 2.12 -6.15
CA GLY A 93 -14.98 2.23 -6.17
C GLY A 93 -14.22 1.17 -5.36
N GLU A 94 -14.90 0.15 -4.83
CA GLU A 94 -14.23 -1.04 -4.33
C GLU A 94 -13.58 -1.80 -5.50
N GLN A 95 -12.34 -2.23 -5.31
CA GLN A 95 -11.51 -2.79 -6.38
C GLN A 95 -11.14 -4.23 -6.08
N ILE A 96 -11.03 -5.05 -7.12
CA ILE A 96 -10.39 -6.36 -7.05
C ILE A 96 -8.88 -6.15 -7.06
N LEU A 97 -8.23 -6.43 -5.94
CA LEU A 97 -6.79 -6.24 -5.75
C LEU A 97 -5.99 -7.50 -6.09
N GLY A 98 -6.62 -8.66 -5.94
CA GLY A 98 -5.98 -9.95 -6.11
C GLY A 98 -6.97 -11.09 -5.96
N PHE A 99 -6.46 -12.30 -5.74
CA PHE A 99 -7.29 -13.50 -5.63
C PHE A 99 -6.57 -14.66 -4.91
N ILE A 100 -7.33 -15.64 -4.49
CA ILE A 100 -6.85 -16.89 -3.90
C ILE A 100 -6.82 -17.95 -5.00
N ARG A 101 -5.63 -18.46 -5.38
CA ARG A 101 -5.52 -19.51 -6.41
C ARG A 101 -5.99 -20.86 -5.87
N GLN A 102 -6.41 -21.77 -6.74
CA GLN A 102 -6.68 -23.16 -6.35
C GLN A 102 -5.47 -23.84 -5.68
N SER A 103 -4.26 -23.54 -6.19
CA SER A 103 -3.00 -24.07 -5.66
C SER A 103 -2.54 -23.42 -4.35
N ASP A 104 -3.16 -22.32 -3.93
CA ASP A 104 -2.78 -21.63 -2.69
C ASP A 104 -3.16 -22.46 -1.46
N ARG A 105 -2.38 -22.27 -0.38
CA ARG A 105 -2.65 -22.92 0.90
C ARG A 105 -4.01 -22.49 1.44
N LYS A 106 -4.84 -23.45 1.83
CA LYS A 106 -6.11 -23.27 2.54
C LYS A 106 -6.22 -24.38 3.56
N GLU A 107 -6.17 -24.04 4.83
CA GLU A 107 -6.18 -25.00 5.90
C GLU A 107 -6.79 -24.43 7.18
N ILE A 108 -7.17 -25.29 8.10
CA ILE A 108 -7.54 -24.91 9.44
C ILE A 108 -6.33 -25.04 10.34
N VAL A 109 -5.98 -23.97 11.05
CA VAL A 109 -4.88 -23.92 12.02
C VAL A 109 -5.40 -23.54 13.39
N GLU A 110 -4.80 -24.07 14.45
CA GLU A 110 -5.06 -23.63 15.81
C GLU A 110 -4.14 -22.46 16.16
N LYS A 111 -4.73 -21.35 16.63
CA LYS A 111 -4.02 -20.17 17.06
C LYS A 111 -4.80 -19.48 18.19
N ASP A 112 -4.10 -19.17 19.30
CA ASP A 112 -4.69 -18.48 20.46
C ASP A 112 -5.92 -19.20 21.05
N GLY A 113 -5.95 -20.54 20.97
CA GLY A 113 -7.05 -21.37 21.47
C GLY A 113 -8.29 -21.37 20.58
N LEU A 114 -8.21 -20.85 19.37
CA LEU A 114 -9.26 -20.86 18.35
C LEU A 114 -8.76 -21.59 17.09
N HIS A 115 -9.71 -22.19 16.36
CA HIS A 115 -9.44 -22.67 15.02
C HIS A 115 -9.65 -21.55 14.01
N TRP A 116 -8.74 -21.43 13.05
CA TRP A 116 -8.75 -20.41 12.03
C TRP A 116 -8.67 -21.01 10.63
N ILE A 117 -9.48 -20.54 9.72
CA ILE A 117 -9.20 -20.73 8.30
C ILE A 117 -8.06 -19.80 7.93
N CYS A 118 -6.91 -20.39 7.58
CA CYS A 118 -5.73 -19.69 7.09
C CYS A 118 -5.53 -20.00 5.61
N CYS A 119 -5.34 -18.95 4.78
CA CYS A 119 -5.05 -19.12 3.36
C CYS A 119 -3.94 -18.18 2.91
N THR A 120 -3.31 -18.48 1.77
CA THR A 120 -2.47 -17.56 1.03
C THR A 120 -3.26 -16.95 -0.13
N ALA A 121 -2.88 -15.74 -0.54
CA ALA A 121 -3.50 -15.05 -1.67
C ALA A 121 -2.46 -14.21 -2.42
N MET A 122 -2.79 -13.86 -3.68
CA MET A 122 -1.96 -13.04 -4.55
C MET A 122 -2.59 -11.69 -4.79
N ILE A 123 -1.85 -10.61 -4.58
CA ILE A 123 -2.26 -9.24 -4.89
C ILE A 123 -1.48 -8.75 -6.11
N TYR A 124 -2.18 -8.25 -7.13
CA TYR A 124 -1.57 -7.68 -8.32
C TYR A 124 -0.79 -6.41 -7.98
N THR A 125 0.53 -6.40 -8.16
CA THR A 125 1.38 -5.28 -7.79
C THR A 125 1.26 -4.11 -8.77
N GLN A 126 1.35 -4.37 -10.07
CA GLN A 126 1.35 -3.33 -11.11
C GLN A 126 0.03 -2.57 -11.20
N TYR A 127 -1.10 -3.28 -11.08
CA TYR A 127 -2.43 -2.67 -11.16
C TYR A 127 -2.85 -1.94 -9.88
N ASN A 128 -2.21 -2.27 -8.75
CA ASN A 128 -2.56 -1.76 -7.42
C ASN A 128 -1.35 -1.10 -6.72
N TYR A 129 -0.53 -0.36 -7.48
CA TYR A 129 0.73 0.20 -6.97
C TYR A 129 0.59 0.97 -5.65
N LYS A 130 -0.39 1.90 -5.54
CA LYS A 130 -0.60 2.70 -4.33
C LYS A 130 -1.04 1.84 -3.15
N GLN A 131 -1.92 0.88 -3.40
CA GLN A 131 -2.44 -0.06 -2.42
C GLN A 131 -1.31 -0.97 -1.91
N VAL A 132 -0.50 -1.50 -2.84
CA VAL A 132 0.67 -2.34 -2.51
C VAL A 132 1.71 -1.55 -1.71
N LYS A 133 2.04 -0.32 -2.13
CA LYS A 133 2.94 0.57 -1.36
C LYS A 133 2.44 0.76 0.09
N LYS A 134 1.13 0.97 0.27
CA LYS A 134 0.52 1.08 1.60
C LYS A 134 0.60 -0.22 2.40
N LEU A 135 0.32 -1.36 1.77
CA LEU A 135 0.43 -2.68 2.41
C LEU A 135 1.86 -2.96 2.88
N LEU A 136 2.85 -2.64 2.06
CA LEU A 136 4.27 -2.80 2.39
C LEU A 136 4.69 -1.91 3.57
N LYS A 137 4.17 -0.67 3.63
CA LYS A 137 4.43 0.25 4.74
C LYS A 137 3.79 -0.25 6.03
N ASP A 138 2.53 -0.69 5.97
CA ASP A 138 1.77 -1.08 7.17
C ASP A 138 2.08 -2.51 7.62
N ARG A 139 2.57 -3.35 6.71
CA ARG A 139 2.89 -4.79 6.87
C ARG A 139 1.74 -5.67 7.32
N LYS A 140 0.81 -5.14 8.09
CA LYS A 140 -0.37 -5.82 8.63
C LYS A 140 -1.63 -5.04 8.27
N LYS A 141 -2.70 -5.71 7.91
CA LYS A 141 -4.02 -5.12 7.71
C LYS A 141 -5.09 -6.02 8.30
N LYS A 142 -6.16 -5.40 8.76
CA LYS A 142 -7.41 -6.08 9.07
C LYS A 142 -8.07 -6.50 7.78
N VAL A 143 -8.86 -7.58 7.85
CA VAL A 143 -9.68 -8.03 6.73
C VAL A 143 -11.11 -8.27 7.16
N SER A 144 -11.99 -8.35 6.19
CA SER A 144 -13.39 -8.74 6.32
C SER A 144 -13.67 -9.85 5.32
N VAL A 145 -14.62 -10.71 5.60
CA VAL A 145 -15.07 -11.74 4.66
C VAL A 145 -16.49 -11.48 4.19
N GLU A 146 -16.73 -11.66 2.90
CA GLU A 146 -18.05 -11.75 2.30
C GLU A 146 -18.39 -13.24 2.14
N ILE A 147 -19.50 -13.67 2.73
CA ILE A 147 -19.96 -15.05 2.69
C ILE A 147 -21.42 -15.16 2.22
N ALA A 148 -21.72 -16.24 1.54
CA ALA A 148 -23.10 -16.68 1.38
C ALA A 148 -23.41 -17.73 2.44
N VAL A 149 -24.30 -17.41 3.37
CA VAL A 149 -24.79 -18.38 4.35
C VAL A 149 -25.78 -19.30 3.67
N LEU A 150 -25.48 -20.59 3.64
CA LEU A 150 -26.29 -21.64 3.05
C LEU A 150 -27.22 -22.27 4.11
N ASP A 151 -26.68 -22.50 5.32
CA ASP A 151 -27.45 -23.01 6.45
C ASP A 151 -27.01 -22.35 7.76
N SER A 152 -27.98 -22.01 8.62
CA SER A 152 -27.71 -21.46 9.95
C SER A 152 -28.91 -21.65 10.88
N LYS A 153 -28.64 -21.63 12.20
CA LYS A 153 -29.67 -21.63 13.24
C LYS A 153 -29.42 -20.55 14.27
N MET A 154 -30.51 -19.97 14.78
CA MET A 154 -30.46 -19.03 15.91
C MET A 154 -30.58 -19.75 17.25
N VAL A 155 -29.61 -19.56 18.14
CA VAL A 155 -29.63 -20.07 19.50
C VAL A 155 -29.24 -18.93 20.46
N ASP A 156 -30.11 -18.56 21.36
CA ASP A 156 -29.89 -17.50 22.39
C ASP A 156 -29.38 -16.16 21.81
N GLY A 157 -29.86 -15.80 20.61
CA GLY A 157 -29.48 -14.56 19.92
C GLY A 157 -28.12 -14.60 19.21
N ILE A 158 -27.49 -15.78 19.13
CA ILE A 158 -26.29 -16.05 18.36
C ILE A 158 -26.69 -16.87 17.12
N GLU A 159 -26.20 -16.44 15.94
CA GLU A 159 -26.39 -17.19 14.70
C GLU A 159 -25.26 -18.22 14.53
N TYR A 160 -25.58 -19.49 14.66
CA TYR A 160 -24.68 -20.61 14.39
C TYR A 160 -24.72 -20.90 12.89
N ILE A 161 -23.61 -20.63 12.21
CA ILE A 161 -23.44 -20.85 10.78
C ILE A 161 -22.96 -22.29 10.60
N GLU A 162 -23.78 -23.12 9.96
CA GLU A 162 -23.55 -24.55 9.80
C GLU A 162 -23.09 -24.91 8.37
N ASP A 163 -23.37 -24.00 7.41
CA ASP A 163 -22.87 -24.12 6.03
C ASP A 163 -22.77 -22.75 5.36
N PHE A 164 -21.71 -22.51 4.59
CA PHE A 164 -21.46 -21.25 3.90
C PHE A 164 -20.41 -21.36 2.80
N ASP A 165 -20.47 -20.43 1.84
CA ASP A 165 -19.45 -20.21 0.83
C ASP A 165 -18.77 -18.87 1.01
N LEU A 166 -17.44 -18.81 0.84
CA LEU A 166 -16.71 -17.55 0.69
C LEU A 166 -17.09 -16.88 -0.65
N LYS A 167 -17.31 -15.58 -0.64
CA LYS A 167 -17.52 -14.76 -1.84
C LYS A 167 -16.36 -13.81 -2.09
N GLY A 168 -15.69 -13.31 -1.05
CA GLY A 168 -14.52 -12.45 -1.15
C GLY A 168 -13.89 -12.16 0.22
N ILE A 169 -12.74 -11.50 0.18
CA ILE A 169 -12.06 -10.98 1.38
C ILE A 169 -11.68 -9.53 1.13
N THR A 170 -12.18 -8.59 1.93
CA THR A 170 -11.91 -7.16 1.82
C THR A 170 -10.82 -6.74 2.82
N ILE A 171 -9.82 -5.99 2.33
CA ILE A 171 -8.78 -5.37 3.15
C ILE A 171 -9.36 -4.14 3.84
N LEU A 172 -9.24 -4.07 5.16
CA LEU A 172 -9.71 -2.97 5.98
C LEU A 172 -8.57 -2.02 6.36
N GLY A 173 -8.89 -0.77 6.58
CA GLY A 173 -7.95 0.26 7.02
C GLY A 173 -8.62 1.25 7.97
N SER A 174 -8.52 2.54 7.67
CA SER A 174 -9.06 3.59 8.53
C SER A 174 -10.06 4.49 7.79
N ARG A 175 -11.11 4.92 8.50
CA ARG A 175 -12.05 5.95 8.04
C ARG A 175 -11.88 7.20 8.91
N ASN A 176 -11.50 8.33 8.29
CA ASN A 176 -11.25 9.59 9.01
C ASN A 176 -10.24 9.44 10.18
N GLY A 177 -9.18 8.63 9.98
CA GLY A 177 -8.17 8.36 10.99
C GLY A 177 -8.59 7.37 12.09
N ILE A 178 -9.82 6.83 12.04
CA ILE A 178 -10.31 5.83 12.98
C ILE A 178 -10.19 4.46 12.32
N GLN A 179 -9.46 3.54 12.95
CA GLN A 179 -9.32 2.17 12.49
C GLN A 179 -10.68 1.47 12.40
N VAL A 180 -11.00 0.91 11.24
CA VAL A 180 -12.21 0.10 11.06
C VAL A 180 -12.07 -1.17 11.91
N LYS A 181 -13.09 -1.47 12.71
CA LYS A 181 -13.13 -2.67 13.54
C LYS A 181 -13.64 -3.85 12.72
N GLU A 182 -13.06 -4.97 13.00
CA GLU A 182 -13.42 -6.26 12.41
C GLU A 182 -14.60 -6.93 13.09
N GLY A 183 -15.32 -7.77 12.38
CA GLY A 183 -16.45 -8.55 12.92
C GLY A 183 -16.02 -9.83 13.64
N ILE A 184 -14.94 -10.49 13.20
CA ILE A 184 -14.33 -11.62 13.91
C ILE A 184 -12.99 -11.14 14.49
N GLU A 185 -12.87 -11.17 15.80
CA GLU A 185 -11.74 -10.66 16.53
C GLU A 185 -10.48 -11.49 16.22
N GLY A 186 -9.38 -10.85 15.79
CA GLY A 186 -8.10 -11.50 15.53
C GLY A 186 -7.79 -11.88 14.08
N ALA A 187 -8.71 -11.68 13.12
CA ALA A 187 -8.42 -12.05 11.73
C ALA A 187 -7.74 -10.96 10.90
N GLY A 188 -6.94 -11.34 9.92
CA GLY A 188 -6.26 -10.38 9.08
C GLY A 188 -5.26 -10.94 8.10
N MET A 189 -4.59 -10.02 7.43
CA MET A 189 -3.67 -10.26 6.34
C MET A 189 -2.26 -9.81 6.71
N SER A 190 -1.27 -10.59 6.33
CA SER A 190 0.13 -10.24 6.40
C SER A 190 0.88 -10.55 5.10
N ILE A 191 1.94 -9.79 4.83
CA ILE A 191 2.74 -9.95 3.62
C ILE A 191 3.72 -11.11 3.82
N LEU A 192 3.72 -12.07 2.90
CA LEU A 192 4.65 -13.19 2.89
C LEU A 192 5.89 -12.92 2.04
N ASP A 193 5.77 -12.08 1.00
CA ASP A 193 6.86 -11.76 0.09
C ASP A 193 6.85 -10.28 -0.32
N VAL A 194 8.02 -9.63 -0.19
CA VAL A 194 8.25 -8.21 -0.53
C VAL A 194 9.21 -8.04 -1.70
N PHE A 195 9.69 -9.12 -2.31
CA PHE A 195 10.79 -9.07 -3.26
C PHE A 195 10.49 -8.28 -4.53
N ASP A 196 9.24 -8.32 -5.01
CA ASP A 196 8.84 -7.53 -6.18
C ASP A 196 8.56 -6.06 -5.87
N ALA A 197 8.31 -5.72 -4.63
CA ALA A 197 8.16 -4.33 -4.19
C ALA A 197 9.48 -3.54 -4.31
N ALA A 198 10.61 -4.20 -4.13
CA ALA A 198 11.93 -3.58 -4.33
C ALA A 198 12.16 -3.11 -5.76
N ARG A 199 11.51 -3.71 -6.76
CA ARG A 199 11.57 -3.27 -8.16
C ARG A 199 10.86 -1.94 -8.39
N PHE A 200 9.79 -1.69 -7.66
CA PHE A 200 9.06 -0.43 -7.73
C PHE A 200 9.83 0.74 -7.10
N SER A 201 10.75 0.45 -6.18
CA SER A 201 11.60 1.45 -5.53
C SER A 201 12.97 1.62 -6.17
N GLY A 202 13.32 0.80 -7.18
CA GLY A 202 14.66 0.79 -7.78
C GLY A 202 15.77 0.21 -6.89
N GLN A 203 15.47 -0.26 -5.67
CA GLN A 203 16.47 -0.57 -4.64
C GLN A 203 16.31 -1.98 -4.04
N LYS A 204 16.46 -2.99 -4.88
CA LYS A 204 16.29 -4.40 -4.49
C LYS A 204 17.15 -4.84 -3.29
N GLN A 205 18.38 -4.37 -3.20
CA GLN A 205 19.33 -4.76 -2.15
C GLN A 205 19.05 -4.08 -0.80
N THR A 206 18.64 -2.83 -0.79
CA THR A 206 18.39 -2.04 0.41
C THR A 206 17.17 -2.54 1.19
N ILE A 207 16.10 -2.95 0.49
CA ILE A 207 14.92 -3.50 1.14
C ILE A 207 15.22 -4.86 1.79
N ILE A 208 15.97 -5.75 1.12
CA ILE A 208 16.38 -7.05 1.69
C ILE A 208 17.23 -6.84 2.95
N GLN A 209 18.16 -5.88 2.94
CA GLN A 209 18.98 -5.55 4.11
C GLN A 209 18.15 -4.95 5.26
N ALA A 210 17.20 -4.06 4.95
CA ALA A 210 16.32 -3.49 5.97
C ALA A 210 15.44 -4.55 6.65
N TYR A 211 14.94 -5.55 5.88
CA TYR A 211 14.13 -6.63 6.44
C TYR A 211 14.95 -7.61 7.29
N SER A 212 16.17 -7.98 6.87
CA SER A 212 17.05 -8.83 7.68
C SER A 212 17.49 -8.14 8.98
N GLN A 213 17.73 -6.83 8.96
CA GLN A 213 18.02 -6.05 10.16
C GLN A 213 16.82 -5.95 11.12
N LEU A 214 15.60 -5.90 10.61
CA LEU A 214 14.39 -5.86 11.44
C LEU A 214 14.10 -7.22 12.11
N GLU A 215 14.42 -8.35 11.46
CA GLU A 215 14.33 -9.67 12.09
C GLU A 215 15.34 -9.81 13.24
N ASP A 216 16.58 -9.32 13.04
CA ASP A 216 17.62 -9.33 14.07
C ASP A 216 17.29 -8.39 15.26
N ASP A 217 16.53 -7.29 15.03
CA ASP A 217 16.13 -6.35 16.07
C ASP A 217 14.87 -6.80 16.84
N GLU A 218 13.98 -7.59 16.24
CA GLU A 218 12.80 -8.15 16.93
C GLU A 218 13.19 -9.20 17.98
N GLU A 219 14.26 -9.97 17.76
CA GLU A 219 14.78 -10.91 18.76
C GLU A 219 15.44 -10.19 19.98
N ARG A 220 15.70 -8.87 19.88
CA ARG A 220 16.43 -8.12 20.93
C ARG A 220 15.62 -7.15 21.75
N LYS A 221 14.35 -6.87 21.41
CA LYS A 221 13.58 -5.82 22.10
C LYS A 221 12.13 -6.25 22.40
N GLU A 222 11.93 -6.72 23.62
CA GLU A 222 10.60 -6.80 24.25
C GLU A 222 10.11 -5.44 24.81
N ASP A 223 10.81 -4.35 24.62
CA ASP A 223 10.36 -3.02 25.10
C ASP A 223 10.80 -1.92 24.15
N GLY A 224 9.84 -1.18 23.59
CA GLY A 224 10.09 0.13 23.00
C GLY A 224 9.42 0.42 21.66
N ASN A 225 8.61 1.44 21.70
CA ASN A 225 7.98 2.15 20.60
C ASN A 225 9.05 2.54 19.54
N LEU A 226 9.18 1.78 18.45
CA LEU A 226 10.09 2.10 17.36
C LEU A 226 9.36 3.00 16.35
N ALA A 227 9.75 4.26 16.32
CA ALA A 227 9.53 5.12 15.17
C ALA A 227 10.23 4.48 13.96
N ILE A 228 9.48 4.21 12.90
CA ILE A 228 10.02 3.75 11.62
C ILE A 228 10.74 4.94 11.01
N GLU A 229 12.08 4.96 11.04
CA GLU A 229 12.85 5.85 10.20
C GLU A 229 12.62 5.45 8.74
N GLU A 230 12.07 6.34 7.94
CA GLU A 230 11.97 6.17 6.49
C GLU A 230 13.40 6.14 5.95
N PHE A 231 13.85 4.99 5.43
CA PHE A 231 15.11 4.92 4.69
C PHE A 231 14.91 5.57 3.32
N THR A 232 15.15 6.86 3.27
CA THR A 232 15.28 7.62 2.04
C THR A 232 16.77 7.78 1.76
N GLU A 233 17.25 7.45 0.55
CA GLU A 233 18.65 7.68 0.19
C GLU A 233 18.91 9.17 -0.05
N ALA A 234 20.08 9.63 0.41
CA ALA A 234 20.56 10.95 0.07
C ALA A 234 20.86 11.04 -1.44
N LEU A 235 20.20 11.96 -2.14
CA LEU A 235 20.46 12.21 -3.56
C LEU A 235 21.80 12.93 -3.76
N LYS A 236 22.57 12.48 -4.74
CA LYS A 236 23.82 13.13 -5.11
C LYS A 236 23.54 14.31 -6.04
N VAL A 237 24.14 15.46 -5.74
CA VAL A 237 24.05 16.64 -6.60
C VAL A 237 25.36 16.83 -7.36
N ASN A 238 25.30 16.69 -8.69
CA ASN A 238 26.44 16.93 -9.57
C ASN A 238 26.29 18.29 -10.28
N LYS A 239 27.12 19.23 -9.88
CA LYS A 239 27.12 20.61 -10.39
C LYS A 239 28.13 20.83 -11.50
N SER A 240 28.78 19.76 -12.01
CA SER A 240 29.78 19.92 -13.04
C SER A 240 29.16 20.24 -14.41
N LYS A 241 29.89 20.98 -15.23
CA LYS A 241 29.48 21.32 -16.59
C LYS A 241 29.38 20.09 -17.49
N GLU A 242 30.26 19.11 -17.26
CA GLU A 242 30.34 17.87 -18.00
C GLU A 242 29.11 16.97 -17.75
N ALA A 243 28.50 17.07 -16.58
CA ALA A 243 27.32 16.31 -16.22
C ALA A 243 26.01 16.96 -16.68
N MET A 244 26.07 18.24 -17.16
CA MET A 244 24.87 18.97 -17.59
C MET A 244 24.11 18.21 -18.67
N SER A 245 22.80 18.06 -18.46
CA SER A 245 21.92 17.34 -19.37
C SER A 245 21.35 18.24 -20.46
N ASP A 246 21.25 17.70 -21.66
CA ASP A 246 20.57 18.25 -22.82
C ASP A 246 19.22 17.57 -23.11
N THR A 247 18.70 16.74 -22.16
CA THR A 247 17.35 16.17 -22.26
C THR A 247 16.33 17.28 -22.47
N ASN A 248 15.39 17.06 -23.39
CA ASN A 248 14.31 18.02 -23.61
C ASN A 248 13.51 18.21 -22.31
N TRP A 249 13.48 19.44 -21.80
CA TRP A 249 12.80 19.76 -20.52
C TRP A 249 11.30 19.47 -20.52
N GLY A 250 10.69 19.41 -21.70
CA GLY A 250 9.30 18.98 -21.87
C GLY A 250 9.07 17.52 -21.46
N ASP A 251 10.05 16.66 -21.67
CA ASP A 251 9.98 15.22 -21.47
C ASP A 251 10.40 14.79 -20.03
N VAL A 252 10.94 15.73 -19.24
CA VAL A 252 11.30 15.47 -17.84
C VAL A 252 10.06 15.46 -16.95
N ASP A 253 9.87 14.38 -16.18
CA ASP A 253 8.79 14.32 -15.18
C ASP A 253 9.14 15.18 -13.95
N LYS A 254 8.55 16.37 -13.92
CA LYS A 254 8.77 17.35 -12.86
C LYS A 254 8.02 17.02 -11.56
N ALA A 255 7.02 16.16 -11.64
CA ALA A 255 6.30 15.70 -10.47
C ALA A 255 7.12 14.61 -9.75
N GLU A 256 7.67 13.65 -10.52
CA GLU A 256 8.60 12.65 -10.01
C GLU A 256 9.84 13.31 -9.41
N LEU A 257 10.47 14.26 -10.12
CA LEU A 257 11.62 15.00 -9.61
C LEU A 257 11.34 15.63 -8.24
N ARG A 258 10.20 16.34 -8.08
CA ARG A 258 9.85 16.98 -6.81
C ARG A 258 9.63 15.96 -5.69
N ASN A 259 8.93 14.88 -5.98
CA ASN A 259 8.65 13.83 -5.00
C ASN A 259 9.96 13.18 -4.53
N ARG A 260 10.82 12.80 -5.46
CA ARG A 260 12.13 12.19 -5.15
C ARG A 260 13.05 13.11 -4.33
N VAL A 261 13.04 14.42 -4.62
CA VAL A 261 13.83 15.39 -3.87
C VAL A 261 13.27 15.58 -2.45
N VAL A 262 11.95 15.64 -2.31
CA VAL A 262 11.29 15.78 -0.99
C VAL A 262 11.46 14.53 -0.13
N GLU A 263 11.45 13.34 -0.76
CA GLU A 263 11.64 12.06 -0.09
C GLU A 263 13.12 11.76 0.25
N ALA A 264 14.09 12.54 -0.23
CA ALA A 264 15.51 12.30 0.03
C ALA A 264 15.92 12.68 1.45
N ASP A 265 16.79 11.86 2.08
CA ASP A 265 17.32 12.12 3.43
C ASP A 265 17.96 13.50 3.58
N ASN A 266 18.62 13.95 2.52
CA ASN A 266 19.27 15.25 2.45
C ASN A 266 18.42 16.32 1.78
N PHE A 267 17.08 16.18 1.77
CA PHE A 267 16.16 17.14 1.11
C PHE A 267 16.48 18.59 1.41
N LYS A 268 16.61 18.93 2.70
CA LYS A 268 16.82 20.33 3.13
C LYS A 268 18.16 20.88 2.66
N GLU A 269 19.16 20.01 2.44
CA GLU A 269 20.49 20.41 1.96
C GLU A 269 20.51 20.66 0.46
N ILE A 270 19.74 19.86 -0.32
CA ILE A 270 19.76 19.90 -1.77
C ILE A 270 18.66 20.76 -2.39
N ALA A 271 17.61 21.09 -1.65
CA ALA A 271 16.45 21.79 -2.20
C ALA A 271 16.83 23.13 -2.88
N ASP A 272 17.73 23.93 -2.28
CA ASP A 272 18.17 25.20 -2.89
C ASP A 272 19.02 24.99 -4.15
N ASP A 273 19.64 23.83 -4.32
CA ASP A 273 20.36 23.49 -5.57
C ASP A 273 19.41 23.12 -6.70
N VAL A 274 18.32 22.43 -6.38
CA VAL A 274 17.34 21.91 -7.36
C VAL A 274 16.33 22.97 -7.75
N PHE A 275 15.89 23.82 -6.79
CA PHE A 275 14.83 24.81 -7.01
C PHE A 275 15.33 26.24 -6.77
N LEU A 276 15.01 27.16 -7.69
CA LEU A 276 15.43 28.56 -7.56
C LEU A 276 14.56 29.39 -6.62
N ASP A 277 13.34 28.92 -6.33
CA ASP A 277 12.40 29.59 -5.42
C ASP A 277 11.80 28.57 -4.45
N LEU A 278 12.15 28.76 -3.18
CA LEU A 278 11.67 27.99 -2.04
C LEU A 278 10.74 28.90 -1.23
N ARG A 279 9.42 28.62 -1.29
CA ARG A 279 8.39 29.45 -0.64
C ARG A 279 8.23 29.05 0.81
N GLU A 280 7.72 29.95 1.65
CA GLU A 280 7.49 29.75 3.09
C GLU A 280 6.81 28.41 3.37
N GLY A 281 7.37 27.60 4.30
CA GLY A 281 6.91 26.25 4.64
C GLY A 281 7.42 25.15 3.71
N TRP A 282 8.39 25.41 2.84
CA TRP A 282 8.96 24.39 1.94
C TRP A 282 9.65 23.25 2.71
N GLU A 283 10.19 23.54 3.91
CA GLU A 283 10.90 22.58 4.76
C GLU A 283 10.02 21.42 5.25
N GLU A 284 8.70 21.58 5.16
CA GLU A 284 7.70 20.56 5.47
C GLU A 284 7.47 19.56 4.32
N GLY A 285 8.20 19.72 3.21
CA GLY A 285 8.10 18.83 2.04
C GLY A 285 6.89 19.09 1.15
N GLU A 286 6.24 20.26 1.27
CA GLU A 286 5.13 20.62 0.42
C GLU A 286 5.60 20.96 -1.00
N VAL A 287 5.42 20.03 -1.95
CA VAL A 287 5.91 20.12 -3.35
C VAL A 287 5.42 21.39 -4.09
N THR A 288 4.29 21.97 -3.66
CA THR A 288 3.73 23.18 -4.24
C THR A 288 4.54 24.45 -3.90
N LYS A 289 5.40 24.37 -2.88
CA LYS A 289 6.30 25.45 -2.44
C LYS A 289 7.64 25.43 -3.20
N LEU A 290 7.96 24.37 -3.90
CA LEU A 290 9.21 24.18 -4.65
C LEU A 290 9.04 24.62 -6.11
N LYS A 291 9.57 25.79 -6.44
CA LYS A 291 9.38 26.43 -7.76
C LYS A 291 10.68 26.52 -8.56
N TYR A 292 10.52 26.59 -9.87
CA TYR A 292 11.62 26.72 -10.82
C TYR A 292 12.69 25.62 -10.67
N PRO A 293 12.35 24.33 -10.86
CA PRO A 293 13.35 23.28 -10.87
C PRO A 293 14.32 23.48 -12.05
N VAL A 294 15.61 23.32 -11.79
CA VAL A 294 16.70 23.52 -12.76
C VAL A 294 17.57 22.28 -12.96
N MET A 295 17.26 21.23 -12.22
CA MET A 295 17.92 19.94 -12.35
C MET A 295 16.96 18.86 -12.82
N GLU A 296 17.50 17.77 -13.33
CA GLU A 296 16.79 16.50 -13.58
C GLU A 296 17.48 15.36 -12.86
N LEU A 297 16.74 14.29 -12.63
CA LEU A 297 17.25 13.07 -12.02
C LEU A 297 17.76 12.11 -13.10
N LYS A 298 19.03 11.67 -12.98
CA LYS A 298 19.63 10.60 -13.78
C LYS A 298 20.08 9.47 -12.87
N GLY A 299 19.24 8.44 -12.74
CA GLY A 299 19.39 7.44 -11.67
C GLY A 299 19.21 8.12 -10.31
N ASP A 300 20.24 8.05 -9.45
CA ASP A 300 20.24 8.68 -8.12
C ASP A 300 21.06 9.98 -8.06
N GLU A 301 21.39 10.54 -9.22
CA GLU A 301 22.16 11.77 -9.33
C GLU A 301 21.33 12.90 -9.94
N LEU A 302 21.34 14.05 -9.27
CA LEU A 302 20.74 15.29 -9.75
C LEU A 302 21.76 16.08 -10.57
N VAL A 303 21.43 16.37 -11.82
CA VAL A 303 22.29 17.12 -12.75
C VAL A 303 21.54 18.33 -13.30
N TYR A 304 22.24 19.43 -13.57
CA TYR A 304 21.61 20.57 -14.23
C TYR A 304 21.09 20.20 -15.62
N ASN A 305 19.88 20.67 -15.94
CA ASN A 305 19.30 20.54 -17.27
C ASN A 305 19.30 21.91 -17.99
N ARG A 306 19.89 21.95 -19.18
CA ARG A 306 20.04 23.20 -19.98
C ARG A 306 18.69 23.81 -20.36
N GLY A 307 17.73 22.97 -20.73
CA GLY A 307 16.36 23.40 -21.05
C GLY A 307 15.62 23.95 -19.84
N ALA A 308 15.83 23.34 -18.64
CA ALA A 308 15.27 23.82 -17.39
C ALA A 308 15.76 25.24 -17.02
N LEU A 309 17.09 25.44 -17.10
CA LEU A 309 17.69 26.75 -16.86
C LEU A 309 17.13 27.82 -17.80
N GLY A 310 16.98 27.50 -19.10
CA GLY A 310 16.35 28.37 -20.09
C GLY A 310 14.88 28.67 -19.79
N SER A 311 14.12 27.66 -19.43
CA SER A 311 12.72 27.79 -19.07
C SER A 311 12.53 28.63 -17.81
N ALA A 312 13.32 28.39 -16.76
CA ALA A 312 13.29 29.18 -15.54
C ALA A 312 13.59 30.64 -15.79
N LYS A 313 14.57 30.94 -16.65
CA LYS A 313 14.89 32.33 -17.09
C LYS A 313 13.69 32.99 -17.72
N ALA A 314 13.11 32.38 -18.76
CA ALA A 314 11.98 32.94 -19.49
C ALA A 314 10.76 33.23 -18.59
N TYR A 315 10.44 32.31 -17.68
CA TYR A 315 9.33 32.50 -16.73
C TYR A 315 9.60 33.60 -15.70
N ALA A 316 10.82 33.64 -15.13
CA ALA A 316 11.19 34.64 -14.15
C ALA A 316 11.24 36.08 -14.76
N GLU A 317 11.73 36.21 -15.99
CA GLU A 317 11.71 37.49 -16.74
C GLU A 317 10.27 37.95 -17.01
N LYS A 318 9.41 37.04 -17.48
CA LYS A 318 8.00 37.32 -17.77
C LYS A 318 7.24 37.77 -16.52
N ASN A 319 7.53 37.18 -15.37
CA ASN A 319 6.83 37.45 -14.11
C ASN A 319 7.52 38.53 -13.25
N GLY A 320 8.67 39.08 -13.68
CA GLY A 320 9.41 40.08 -12.95
C GLY A 320 10.07 39.61 -11.65
N GLU A 321 10.39 38.31 -11.55
CA GLU A 321 10.92 37.68 -10.34
C GLU A 321 12.43 37.86 -10.20
N LYS A 322 12.84 39.02 -9.70
CA LYS A 322 14.24 39.48 -9.64
C LYS A 322 15.15 38.56 -8.82
N GLU A 323 14.67 38.01 -7.70
CA GLU A 323 15.47 37.15 -6.85
C GLU A 323 15.71 35.77 -7.52
N VAL A 324 14.72 35.22 -8.24
CA VAL A 324 14.89 34.02 -9.05
C VAL A 324 15.95 34.22 -10.13
N LEU A 325 15.88 35.35 -10.84
CA LEU A 325 16.87 35.73 -11.86
C LEU A 325 18.28 35.86 -11.27
N LYS A 326 18.42 36.48 -10.09
CA LYS A 326 19.70 36.57 -9.39
C LYS A 326 20.28 35.22 -9.04
N LYS A 327 19.48 34.32 -8.47
CA LYS A 327 19.89 32.94 -8.18
C LYS A 327 20.29 32.19 -9.46
N LEU A 328 19.50 32.31 -10.52
CA LEU A 328 19.78 31.69 -11.82
C LEU A 328 21.14 32.18 -12.38
N TRP A 329 21.43 33.50 -12.34
CA TRP A 329 22.72 34.00 -12.78
C TRP A 329 23.90 33.48 -11.96
N MET A 330 23.71 33.25 -10.66
CA MET A 330 24.73 32.61 -9.83
C MET A 330 25.00 31.16 -10.28
N ARG A 331 23.95 30.40 -10.62
CA ARG A 331 24.12 29.02 -11.16
C ARG A 331 24.82 29.03 -12.51
N LEU A 332 24.40 29.92 -13.42
CA LEU A 332 25.02 30.02 -14.76
C LEU A 332 26.49 30.43 -14.75
N LYS A 333 26.98 31.05 -13.67
CA LYS A 333 28.41 31.35 -13.51
C LYS A 333 29.27 30.15 -13.13
N LEU A 334 28.65 29.03 -12.76
CA LEU A 334 29.35 27.77 -12.48
C LEU A 334 29.80 27.07 -13.77
N PHE A 335 29.28 27.48 -14.94
CA PHE A 335 29.53 26.92 -16.27
C PHE A 335 30.20 27.90 -17.23
#